data_eb37ed376ebcb8025413f0e9e9dfc96f
#
_entry.id   eb37ed376ebcb8025413f0e9e9dfc96f
#
_cell.length_a   1.000
_cell.length_b   1.000
_cell.length_c   1.000
_cell.angle_alpha   90.00
_cell.angle_beta   90.00
_cell.angle_gamma   90.00
#
_symmetry.space_group_name_H-M   'P 1'
#
loop_
_entity.id
_entity.type
_entity.pdbx_description
1 polymer ?
#
loop_
_entity_poly.entity_id
_entity_poly.type
_entity_poly.pdbx_seq_one_letter_code
_entity_poly.pdbx_strand_id
1 'polypeptide(L)'
;MNQPIVPAQPSSLVVRAAANQDDALRLGERARLLELRYGALDSTCLLDVAINEIFKGGIAVVSSFGAESAVLLDLVAQVDRHTPVIFLETGKHFPETLAYRDLLIDRLRLTGVRSMTPRGDDLDWADRDGTLWRRSPDLCCQLRKVRPLERALSGFGAWINGRKRFQGGPRQRIGVFEAADSRIKVNPLASWDAAAIARAFVERDLPRHPLGAQGFTSIGCGPCTFKGDGAAGSRSGRWAGSGKTECGIHKAPRATRTRR
;
A
#
# COMPACT_ATOMS: atom_id res chain seq x y z
N MET A 1 -7.79 -15.96 61.99
CA MET A 1 -8.73 -15.81 60.87
C MET A 1 -7.97 -15.30 59.68
N ASN A 2 -7.65 -16.16 58.71
CA ASN A 2 -6.93 -15.78 57.49
C ASN A 2 -7.95 -15.21 56.48
N GLN A 3 -7.78 -13.94 56.10
CA GLN A 3 -8.58 -13.38 55.00
C GLN A 3 -8.03 -13.96 53.69
N PRO A 4 -8.92 -14.35 52.74
CA PRO A 4 -8.50 -14.83 51.43
C PRO A 4 -7.87 -13.68 50.63
N ILE A 5 -6.68 -13.92 50.06
CA ILE A 5 -6.02 -13.01 49.14
C ILE A 5 -6.83 -13.02 47.83
N VAL A 6 -7.57 -11.95 47.59
CA VAL A 6 -8.26 -11.73 46.28
C VAL A 6 -7.18 -11.34 45.27
N PRO A 7 -7.01 -12.08 44.14
CA PRO A 7 -6.03 -11.71 43.13
C PRO A 7 -6.46 -10.37 42.50
N ALA A 8 -5.52 -9.45 42.37
CA ALA A 8 -5.74 -8.16 41.74
C ALA A 8 -6.20 -8.36 40.27
N GLN A 9 -7.32 -7.74 39.89
CA GLN A 9 -7.78 -7.76 38.51
C GLN A 9 -6.78 -7.02 37.62
N PRO A 10 -6.42 -7.56 36.43
CA PRO A 10 -5.54 -6.88 35.52
C PRO A 10 -6.12 -5.54 35.08
N SER A 11 -5.30 -4.50 34.98
CA SER A 11 -5.74 -3.18 34.56
C SER A 11 -6.34 -3.24 33.15
N SER A 12 -7.30 -2.36 32.86
CA SER A 12 -7.96 -2.28 31.53
C SER A 12 -6.98 -2.11 30.36
N LEU A 13 -5.81 -1.53 30.61
CA LEU A 13 -4.70 -1.39 29.64
C LEU A 13 -4.03 -2.75 29.33
N VAL A 14 -3.85 -3.60 30.34
CA VAL A 14 -3.26 -4.95 30.19
C VAL A 14 -4.23 -5.85 29.40
N VAL A 15 -5.53 -5.79 29.70
CA VAL A 15 -6.55 -6.56 29.00
C VAL A 15 -6.63 -6.13 27.53
N ARG A 16 -6.61 -4.82 27.22
CA ARG A 16 -6.60 -4.30 25.84
C ARG A 16 -5.33 -4.68 25.08
N ALA A 17 -4.16 -4.66 25.72
CA ALA A 17 -2.91 -5.06 25.09
C ALA A 17 -2.90 -6.54 24.72
N ALA A 18 -3.41 -7.42 25.60
CA ALA A 18 -3.55 -8.84 25.36
C ALA A 18 -4.53 -9.12 24.19
N ALA A 19 -5.71 -8.48 24.19
CA ALA A 19 -6.69 -8.63 23.10
C ALA A 19 -6.12 -8.21 21.74
N ASN A 20 -5.39 -7.09 21.66
CA ASN A 20 -4.74 -6.64 20.44
C ASN A 20 -3.63 -7.61 19.97
N GLN A 21 -2.95 -8.27 20.88
CA GLN A 21 -1.92 -9.26 20.58
C GLN A 21 -2.56 -10.54 20.02
N ASP A 22 -3.65 -11.01 20.61
CA ASP A 22 -4.40 -12.17 20.13
C ASP A 22 -4.98 -11.92 18.73
N ASP A 23 -5.52 -10.74 18.48
CA ASP A 23 -6.05 -10.37 17.17
C ASP A 23 -4.93 -10.32 16.10
N ALA A 24 -3.77 -9.80 16.46
CA ALA A 24 -2.60 -9.78 15.57
C ALA A 24 -2.08 -11.20 15.26
N LEU A 25 -2.06 -12.10 16.24
CA LEU A 25 -1.68 -13.50 16.05
C LEU A 25 -2.66 -14.23 15.12
N ARG A 26 -3.96 -14.09 15.35
CA ARG A 26 -5.01 -14.67 14.49
C ARG A 26 -4.92 -14.15 13.06
N LEU A 27 -4.66 -12.86 12.87
CA LEU A 27 -4.50 -12.27 11.56
C LEU A 27 -3.24 -12.81 10.86
N GLY A 28 -2.13 -12.97 11.59
CA GLY A 28 -0.90 -13.56 11.09
C GLY A 28 -1.10 -15.01 10.65
N GLU A 29 -1.79 -15.81 11.45
CA GLU A 29 -2.15 -17.19 11.11
C GLU A 29 -3.04 -17.26 9.87
N ARG A 30 -4.06 -16.40 9.79
CA ARG A 30 -4.92 -16.29 8.62
C ARG A 30 -4.13 -15.96 7.36
N ALA A 31 -3.20 -15.00 7.42
CA ALA A 31 -2.34 -14.66 6.29
C ALA A 31 -1.50 -15.86 5.85
N ARG A 32 -0.93 -16.61 6.80
CA ARG A 32 -0.16 -17.81 6.52
C ARG A 32 -1.00 -18.92 5.85
N LEU A 33 -2.21 -19.17 6.34
CA LEU A 33 -3.11 -20.15 5.74
C LEU A 33 -3.51 -19.76 4.31
N LEU A 34 -3.78 -18.47 4.06
CA LEU A 34 -4.05 -17.96 2.73
C LEU A 34 -2.84 -18.10 1.80
N GLU A 35 -1.63 -17.80 2.29
CA GLU A 35 -0.38 -17.99 1.54
C GLU A 35 -0.19 -19.47 1.14
N LEU A 36 -0.39 -20.39 2.08
CA LEU A 36 -0.27 -21.84 1.80
C LEU A 36 -1.29 -22.33 0.78
N ARG A 37 -2.51 -21.83 0.84
CA ARG A 37 -3.60 -22.31 -0.02
C ARG A 37 -3.61 -21.66 -1.40
N TYR A 38 -3.28 -20.38 -1.50
CA TYR A 38 -3.48 -19.57 -2.70
C TYR A 38 -2.22 -18.89 -3.21
N GLY A 39 -1.12 -18.87 -2.45
CA GLY A 39 0.09 -18.13 -2.79
C GLY A 39 0.81 -18.61 -4.05
N ALA A 40 0.50 -19.82 -4.54
CA ALA A 40 1.03 -20.38 -5.78
C ALA A 40 0.17 -20.10 -7.02
N LEU A 41 -1.01 -19.50 -6.87
CA LEU A 41 -1.88 -19.15 -7.99
C LEU A 41 -1.21 -18.08 -8.87
N ASP A 42 -1.52 -18.10 -10.16
CA ASP A 42 -1.22 -16.95 -11.02
C ASP A 42 -1.98 -15.70 -10.56
N SER A 43 -1.51 -14.52 -11.01
CA SER A 43 -2.04 -13.26 -10.49
C SER A 43 -3.52 -13.02 -10.79
N THR A 44 -4.03 -13.52 -11.94
CA THR A 44 -5.44 -13.32 -12.33
C THR A 44 -6.33 -14.23 -11.49
N CYS A 45 -6.00 -15.51 -11.38
CA CYS A 45 -6.72 -16.45 -10.52
C CYS A 45 -6.67 -16.03 -9.04
N LEU A 46 -5.52 -15.54 -8.56
CA LEU A 46 -5.38 -15.02 -7.22
C LEU A 46 -6.29 -13.82 -6.97
N LEU A 47 -6.35 -12.87 -7.91
CA LEU A 47 -7.22 -11.70 -7.80
C LEU A 47 -8.69 -12.09 -7.83
N ASP A 48 -9.07 -13.03 -8.69
CA ASP A 48 -10.46 -13.53 -8.75
C ASP A 48 -10.90 -14.12 -7.42
N VAL A 49 -10.13 -15.06 -6.88
CA VAL A 49 -10.39 -15.67 -5.57
C VAL A 49 -10.41 -14.63 -4.46
N ALA A 50 -9.46 -13.68 -4.46
CA ALA A 50 -9.40 -12.66 -3.41
C ALA A 50 -10.58 -11.69 -3.45
N ILE A 51 -11.01 -11.24 -4.65
CA ILE A 51 -12.05 -10.24 -4.85
C ILE A 51 -13.44 -10.85 -4.72
N ASN A 52 -13.66 -12.00 -5.39
CA ASN A 52 -15.00 -12.56 -5.55
C ASN A 52 -15.38 -13.61 -4.51
N GLU A 53 -14.39 -14.24 -3.83
CA GLU A 53 -14.64 -15.29 -2.85
C GLU A 53 -14.21 -14.88 -1.43
N ILE A 54 -12.88 -14.71 -1.17
CA ILE A 54 -12.34 -14.58 0.21
C ILE A 54 -12.77 -13.27 0.88
N PHE A 55 -12.70 -12.15 0.13
CA PHE A 55 -12.97 -10.82 0.65
C PHE A 55 -14.06 -10.10 -0.12
N LYS A 56 -15.05 -10.84 -0.60
CA LYS A 56 -16.17 -10.30 -1.39
C LYS A 56 -16.80 -9.08 -0.72
N GLY A 57 -16.75 -7.92 -1.42
CA GLY A 57 -17.24 -6.64 -0.90
C GLY A 57 -16.37 -6.01 0.20
N GLY A 58 -15.32 -6.71 0.68
CA GLY A 58 -14.45 -6.28 1.79
C GLY A 58 -12.99 -6.05 1.39
N ILE A 59 -12.69 -5.85 0.11
CA ILE A 59 -11.32 -5.61 -0.40
C ILE A 59 -11.27 -4.36 -1.28
N ALA A 60 -10.15 -3.65 -1.25
CA ALA A 60 -9.88 -2.51 -2.14
C ALA A 60 -8.46 -2.57 -2.70
N VAL A 61 -8.23 -1.98 -3.86
CA VAL A 61 -6.89 -1.75 -4.41
C VAL A 61 -6.35 -0.43 -3.88
N VAL A 62 -5.09 -0.38 -3.49
CA VAL A 62 -4.38 0.88 -3.19
C VAL A 62 -3.35 1.11 -4.27
N SER A 63 -3.58 2.12 -5.11
CA SER A 63 -2.70 2.45 -6.24
C SER A 63 -2.15 3.87 -6.11
N SER A 64 -0.88 4.04 -6.46
CA SER A 64 -0.25 5.35 -6.60
C SER A 64 -0.26 5.87 -8.04
N PHE A 65 -0.81 5.13 -8.98
CA PHE A 65 -0.75 5.40 -10.41
C PHE A 65 0.66 5.76 -10.89
N GLY A 66 1.67 5.10 -10.31
CA GLY A 66 3.08 5.25 -10.70
C GLY A 66 3.45 4.40 -11.91
N ALA A 67 4.76 4.32 -12.21
CA ALA A 67 5.31 3.77 -13.45
C ALA A 67 4.77 2.37 -13.87
N GLU A 68 4.51 1.50 -12.90
CA GLU A 68 4.09 0.10 -13.15
C GLU A 68 2.65 -0.19 -12.70
N SER A 69 1.89 0.83 -12.31
CA SER A 69 0.55 0.64 -11.74
C SER A 69 -0.47 0.11 -12.75
N ALA A 70 -0.28 0.39 -14.04
CA ALA A 70 -1.19 -0.05 -15.10
C ALA A 70 -1.37 -1.57 -15.12
N VAL A 71 -0.27 -2.33 -14.91
CA VAL A 71 -0.32 -3.80 -14.94
C VAL A 71 -1.26 -4.36 -13.86
N LEU A 72 -1.12 -3.89 -12.61
CA LEU A 72 -2.02 -4.34 -11.55
C LEU A 72 -3.47 -3.93 -11.82
N LEU A 73 -3.68 -2.67 -12.22
CA LEU A 73 -5.03 -2.14 -12.44
C LEU A 73 -5.74 -2.83 -13.60
N ASP A 74 -5.00 -3.21 -14.66
CA ASP A 74 -5.52 -3.99 -15.76
C ASP A 74 -5.94 -5.40 -15.31
N LEU A 75 -5.09 -6.11 -14.57
CA LEU A 75 -5.45 -7.42 -14.02
C LEU A 75 -6.69 -7.35 -13.11
N VAL A 76 -6.80 -6.33 -12.28
CA VAL A 76 -7.99 -6.12 -11.45
C VAL A 76 -9.21 -5.81 -12.30
N ALA A 77 -9.09 -4.97 -13.33
CA ALA A 77 -10.21 -4.61 -14.21
C ALA A 77 -10.74 -5.80 -15.02
N GLN A 78 -9.88 -6.78 -15.34
CA GLN A 78 -10.30 -8.03 -16.00
C GLN A 78 -11.14 -8.92 -15.07
N VAL A 79 -10.86 -8.90 -13.77
CA VAL A 79 -11.63 -9.64 -12.76
C VAL A 79 -12.92 -8.89 -12.42
N ASP A 80 -12.77 -7.65 -11.96
CA ASP A 80 -13.91 -6.78 -11.65
C ASP A 80 -13.50 -5.29 -11.68
N ARG A 81 -13.97 -4.58 -12.71
CA ARG A 81 -13.73 -3.13 -12.88
C ARG A 81 -14.40 -2.27 -11.81
N HIS A 82 -15.33 -2.83 -11.04
CA HIS A 82 -16.03 -2.13 -9.96
C HIS A 82 -15.30 -2.26 -8.62
N THR A 83 -14.24 -3.06 -8.54
CA THR A 83 -13.39 -3.16 -7.35
C THR A 83 -12.93 -1.77 -6.92
N PRO A 84 -13.16 -1.35 -5.65
CA PRO A 84 -12.75 -0.04 -5.19
C PRO A 84 -11.24 0.18 -5.34
N VAL A 85 -10.83 1.29 -5.96
CA VAL A 85 -9.44 1.70 -6.11
C VAL A 85 -9.21 2.97 -5.31
N ILE A 86 -8.35 2.92 -4.31
CA ILE A 86 -7.98 4.04 -3.45
C ILE A 86 -6.72 4.70 -4.00
N PHE A 87 -6.83 5.96 -4.38
CA PHE A 87 -5.72 6.85 -4.71
C PHE A 87 -5.49 7.84 -3.56
N LEU A 88 -4.28 7.86 -3.01
CA LEU A 88 -3.91 8.79 -1.96
C LEU A 88 -3.44 10.10 -2.58
N GLU A 89 -4.37 11.03 -2.79
CA GLU A 89 -4.07 12.36 -3.33
C GLU A 89 -3.36 13.22 -2.27
N THR A 90 -2.06 13.34 -2.42
CA THR A 90 -1.21 13.96 -1.40
C THR A 90 -1.07 15.48 -1.55
N GLY A 91 -1.55 16.06 -2.64
CA GLY A 91 -1.27 17.45 -3.03
C GLY A 91 0.19 17.68 -3.42
N LYS A 92 0.96 16.60 -3.69
CA LYS A 92 2.39 16.63 -4.04
C LYS A 92 2.73 15.71 -5.21
N HIS A 93 1.74 15.25 -5.96
CA HIS A 93 1.98 14.45 -7.16
C HIS A 93 2.46 15.31 -8.32
N PHE A 94 3.12 14.69 -9.28
CA PHE A 94 3.37 15.31 -10.58
C PHE A 94 2.05 15.49 -11.34
N PRO A 95 1.87 16.57 -12.11
CA PRO A 95 0.72 16.72 -13.01
C PRO A 95 0.55 15.52 -13.95
N GLU A 96 1.67 14.97 -14.44
CA GLU A 96 1.70 13.78 -15.30
C GLU A 96 1.13 12.54 -14.61
N THR A 97 1.30 12.41 -13.29
CA THR A 97 0.71 11.30 -12.52
C THR A 97 -0.81 11.45 -12.43
N LEU A 98 -1.32 12.67 -12.28
CA LEU A 98 -2.76 12.93 -12.23
C LEU A 98 -3.40 12.67 -13.61
N ALA A 99 -2.78 13.16 -14.68
CA ALA A 99 -3.22 12.90 -16.04
C ALA A 99 -3.17 11.40 -16.39
N TYR A 100 -2.11 10.71 -15.96
CA TYR A 100 -1.97 9.27 -16.17
C TYR A 100 -3.01 8.46 -15.37
N ARG A 101 -3.36 8.89 -14.16
CA ARG A 101 -4.47 8.32 -13.40
C ARG A 101 -5.76 8.38 -14.20
N ASP A 102 -6.09 9.56 -14.71
CA ASP A 102 -7.34 9.79 -15.45
C ASP A 102 -7.37 8.98 -16.75
N LEU A 103 -6.24 8.93 -17.46
CA LEU A 103 -6.07 8.05 -18.63
C LEU A 103 -6.30 6.57 -18.32
N LEU A 104 -5.75 6.06 -17.20
CA LEU A 104 -5.95 4.66 -16.81
C LEU A 104 -7.38 4.37 -16.36
N ILE A 105 -8.06 5.31 -15.71
CA ILE A 105 -9.47 5.19 -15.34
C ILE A 105 -10.31 4.98 -16.60
N ASP A 106 -10.14 5.82 -17.60
CA ASP A 106 -10.88 5.76 -18.85
C ASP A 106 -10.53 4.50 -19.65
N ARG A 107 -9.23 4.22 -19.85
CA ARG A 107 -8.75 3.08 -20.64
C ARG A 107 -9.20 1.73 -20.08
N LEU A 108 -9.15 1.57 -18.75
CA LEU A 108 -9.50 0.34 -18.05
C LEU A 108 -10.98 0.33 -17.59
N ARG A 109 -11.71 1.41 -17.84
CA ARG A 109 -13.11 1.59 -17.41
C ARG A 109 -13.32 1.33 -15.92
N LEU A 110 -12.40 1.83 -15.07
CA LEU A 110 -12.50 1.68 -13.63
C LEU A 110 -13.60 2.59 -13.07
N THR A 111 -14.57 2.03 -12.37
CA THR A 111 -15.73 2.80 -11.88
C THR A 111 -15.66 3.11 -10.39
N GLY A 112 -14.77 2.44 -9.65
CA GLY A 112 -14.66 2.53 -8.18
C GLY A 112 -13.49 3.38 -7.68
N VAL A 113 -12.90 4.26 -8.49
CA VAL A 113 -11.72 5.05 -8.07
C VAL A 113 -12.12 6.16 -7.12
N ARG A 114 -11.44 6.22 -5.95
CA ARG A 114 -11.66 7.22 -4.90
C ARG A 114 -10.35 7.91 -4.56
N SER A 115 -10.31 9.24 -4.72
CA SER A 115 -9.18 10.06 -4.28
C SER A 115 -9.35 10.46 -2.81
N MET A 116 -8.36 10.09 -1.99
CA MET A 116 -8.33 10.38 -0.55
C MET A 116 -7.29 11.43 -0.25
N THR A 117 -7.73 12.59 0.22
CA THR A 117 -6.87 13.72 0.59
C THR A 117 -6.52 13.71 2.09
N PRO A 118 -5.40 14.33 2.49
CA PRO A 118 -5.15 14.66 3.89
C PRO A 118 -6.22 15.62 4.41
N ARG A 119 -6.44 15.66 5.73
CA ARG A 119 -7.33 16.67 6.35
C ARG A 119 -6.66 18.04 6.32
N GLY A 120 -7.44 19.07 6.07
CA GLY A 120 -6.97 20.46 6.10
C GLY A 120 -6.33 20.81 7.44
N ASP A 121 -7.02 20.55 8.55
CA ASP A 121 -6.54 20.82 9.90
C ASP A 121 -5.16 20.17 10.19
N ASP A 122 -4.92 18.95 9.71
CA ASP A 122 -3.62 18.27 9.86
C ASP A 122 -2.51 19.05 9.12
N LEU A 123 -2.82 19.59 7.93
CA LEU A 123 -1.88 20.37 7.12
C LEU A 123 -1.64 21.76 7.68
N ASP A 124 -2.69 22.44 8.14
CA ASP A 124 -2.61 23.77 8.74
C ASP A 124 -1.76 23.76 10.00
N TRP A 125 -1.85 22.67 10.76
CA TRP A 125 -1.05 22.49 11.96
C TRP A 125 0.42 22.15 11.67
N ALA A 126 0.71 21.23 10.74
CA ALA A 126 2.04 20.64 10.62
C ALA A 126 2.79 21.00 9.33
N ASP A 127 2.09 21.42 8.27
CA ASP A 127 2.65 21.62 6.91
C ASP A 127 2.05 22.85 6.21
N ARG A 128 1.83 23.93 6.96
CA ARG A 128 1.24 25.18 6.45
C ARG A 128 2.00 25.77 5.25
N ASP A 129 3.34 25.66 5.27
CA ASP A 129 4.22 26.11 4.19
C ASP A 129 4.43 25.05 3.07
N GLY A 130 3.85 23.88 3.23
CA GLY A 130 3.97 22.77 2.27
C GLY A 130 5.37 22.16 2.18
N THR A 131 6.30 22.44 3.11
CA THR A 131 7.70 21.99 3.09
C THR A 131 8.01 20.87 4.06
N LEU A 132 7.01 20.30 4.75
CA LEU A 132 7.18 19.22 5.73
C LEU A 132 7.92 17.99 5.14
N TRP A 133 7.75 17.72 3.84
CA TRP A 133 8.46 16.64 3.15
C TRP A 133 9.99 16.75 3.26
N ARG A 134 10.53 17.96 3.37
CA ARG A 134 11.97 18.25 3.50
C ARG A 134 12.42 18.14 4.96
N ARG A 135 11.64 18.69 5.90
CA ARG A 135 11.98 18.73 7.33
C ARG A 135 11.76 17.39 8.04
N SER A 136 10.67 16.72 7.69
CA SER A 136 10.27 15.44 8.30
C SER A 136 9.51 14.57 7.29
N PRO A 137 10.22 13.83 6.41
CA PRO A 137 9.60 12.99 5.39
C PRO A 137 8.64 11.94 5.96
N ASP A 138 8.93 11.41 7.16
CA ASP A 138 8.07 10.41 7.79
C ASP A 138 6.76 11.03 8.28
N LEU A 139 6.79 12.21 8.92
CA LEU A 139 5.58 12.90 9.34
C LEU A 139 4.76 13.37 8.13
N CYS A 140 5.41 13.85 7.07
CA CYS A 140 4.74 14.19 5.82
C CYS A 140 3.99 12.97 5.24
N CYS A 141 4.63 11.78 5.19
CA CYS A 141 3.95 10.55 4.76
C CYS A 141 2.84 10.13 5.73
N GLN A 142 3.02 10.32 7.04
CA GLN A 142 1.99 10.02 8.02
C GLN A 142 0.72 10.82 7.76
N LEU A 143 0.83 12.14 7.57
CA LEU A 143 -0.30 13.03 7.36
C LEU A 143 -0.94 12.87 5.98
N ARG A 144 -0.09 12.75 4.94
CA ARG A 144 -0.56 12.79 3.55
C ARG A 144 -0.88 11.42 2.95
N LYS A 145 -0.49 10.32 3.63
CA LYS A 145 -0.72 8.95 3.12
C LYS A 145 -1.27 8.00 4.16
N VAL A 146 -0.63 7.84 5.32
CA VAL A 146 -1.03 6.82 6.30
C VAL A 146 -2.41 7.11 6.87
N ARG A 147 -2.63 8.31 7.43
CA ARG A 147 -3.94 8.70 7.95
C ARG A 147 -5.06 8.68 6.91
N PRO A 148 -4.88 9.22 5.66
CA PRO A 148 -5.86 9.05 4.61
C PRO A 148 -6.14 7.60 4.24
N LEU A 149 -5.12 6.74 4.20
CA LEU A 149 -5.29 5.32 3.92
C LEU A 149 -6.10 4.60 5.01
N GLU A 150 -5.81 4.86 6.27
CA GLU A 150 -6.56 4.29 7.41
C GLU A 150 -8.05 4.63 7.31
N ARG A 151 -8.37 5.89 6.98
CA ARG A 151 -9.76 6.32 6.74
C ARG A 151 -10.39 5.63 5.54
N ALA A 152 -9.64 5.53 4.44
CA ALA A 152 -10.14 4.92 3.21
C ALA A 152 -10.41 3.43 3.36
N LEU A 153 -9.58 2.74 4.14
CA LEU A 153 -9.70 1.32 4.40
C LEU A 153 -10.64 0.97 5.56
N SER A 154 -11.30 1.96 6.17
CA SER A 154 -12.35 1.69 7.16
C SER A 154 -13.45 0.85 6.52
N GLY A 155 -13.76 -0.31 7.12
CA GLY A 155 -14.74 -1.28 6.59
C GLY A 155 -14.16 -2.32 5.61
N PHE A 156 -12.89 -2.21 5.18
CA PHE A 156 -12.25 -3.25 4.38
C PHE A 156 -11.41 -4.19 5.26
N GLY A 157 -11.55 -5.48 5.05
CA GLY A 157 -10.75 -6.52 5.72
C GLY A 157 -9.43 -6.84 5.01
N ALA A 158 -9.31 -6.42 3.75
CA ALA A 158 -8.12 -6.64 2.94
C ALA A 158 -7.84 -5.49 1.96
N TRP A 159 -6.60 -5.41 1.46
CA TRP A 159 -6.26 -4.51 0.38
C TRP A 159 -5.14 -5.04 -0.51
N ILE A 160 -5.26 -4.75 -1.80
CA ILE A 160 -4.35 -5.18 -2.87
C ILE A 160 -3.36 -4.07 -3.15
N ASN A 161 -2.10 -4.42 -3.42
CA ASN A 161 -1.08 -3.47 -3.86
C ASN A 161 -0.09 -4.11 -4.85
N GLY A 162 0.63 -3.27 -5.60
CA GLY A 162 1.52 -3.69 -6.69
C GLY A 162 2.99 -3.85 -6.30
N ARG A 163 3.32 -4.21 -5.05
CA ARG A 163 4.71 -4.47 -4.66
C ARG A 163 5.24 -5.75 -5.30
N LYS A 164 6.54 -5.76 -5.59
CA LYS A 164 7.25 -6.89 -6.22
C LYS A 164 8.56 -7.14 -5.50
N ARG A 165 8.99 -8.40 -5.42
CA ARG A 165 10.22 -8.79 -4.72
C ARG A 165 11.47 -8.22 -5.38
N PHE A 166 11.51 -8.14 -6.72
CA PHE A 166 12.65 -7.63 -7.46
C PHE A 166 12.95 -6.14 -7.20
N GLN A 167 12.00 -5.37 -6.66
CA GLN A 167 12.21 -3.97 -6.29
C GLN A 167 13.17 -3.78 -5.11
N GLY A 168 13.65 -4.86 -4.52
CA GLY A 168 14.72 -4.86 -3.52
C GLY A 168 14.33 -4.37 -2.14
N GLY A 169 15.33 -4.28 -1.25
CA GLY A 169 15.15 -3.81 0.12
C GLY A 169 14.12 -4.62 0.90
N PRO A 170 13.25 -3.97 1.69
CA PRO A 170 12.23 -4.67 2.48
C PRO A 170 11.26 -5.51 1.64
N ARG A 171 11.18 -5.26 0.32
CA ARG A 171 10.24 -5.96 -0.57
C ARG A 171 10.71 -7.35 -0.97
N GLN A 172 11.98 -7.68 -0.86
CA GLN A 172 12.53 -8.98 -1.28
C GLN A 172 11.82 -10.18 -0.65
N ARG A 173 11.25 -10.01 0.54
CA ARG A 173 10.65 -11.08 1.35
C ARG A 173 9.13 -10.97 1.50
N ILE A 174 8.47 -10.12 0.70
CA ILE A 174 7.01 -10.02 0.80
C ILE A 174 6.34 -11.33 0.39
N GLY A 175 5.37 -11.77 1.19
CA GLY A 175 4.44 -12.84 0.81
C GLY A 175 3.40 -12.35 -0.19
N VAL A 176 2.68 -13.26 -0.79
CA VAL A 176 1.48 -12.94 -1.58
C VAL A 176 0.38 -12.44 -0.65
N PHE A 177 0.24 -13.06 0.54
CA PHE A 177 -0.62 -12.60 1.62
C PHE A 177 0.21 -12.22 2.83
N GLU A 178 -0.02 -11.03 3.36
CA GLU A 178 0.65 -10.53 4.57
C GLU A 178 -0.37 -9.97 5.55
N ALA A 179 -0.17 -10.23 6.83
CA ALA A 179 -0.87 -9.51 7.89
C ALA A 179 -0.25 -8.12 8.07
N ALA A 180 -1.07 -7.08 8.07
CA ALA A 180 -0.62 -5.72 8.32
C ALA A 180 -1.71 -4.87 8.95
N ASP A 181 -1.35 -4.25 10.06
CA ASP A 181 -2.30 -3.55 10.90
C ASP A 181 -3.46 -4.49 11.31
N SER A 182 -4.68 -4.21 11.00
CA SER A 182 -5.84 -5.08 11.26
C SER A 182 -6.37 -5.77 9.98
N ARG A 183 -5.56 -5.88 8.91
CA ARG A 183 -6.02 -6.29 7.57
C ARG A 183 -5.06 -7.26 6.91
N ILE A 184 -5.55 -7.95 5.89
CA ILE A 184 -4.72 -8.73 4.99
C ILE A 184 -4.27 -7.84 3.82
N LYS A 185 -2.96 -7.83 3.55
CA LYS A 185 -2.40 -7.29 2.30
C LYS A 185 -2.28 -8.40 1.28
N VAL A 186 -2.72 -8.12 0.05
CA VAL A 186 -2.57 -9.03 -1.09
C VAL A 186 -1.60 -8.41 -2.08
N ASN A 187 -0.55 -9.15 -2.44
CA ASN A 187 0.53 -8.74 -3.34
C ASN A 187 0.54 -9.65 -4.59
N PRO A 188 -0.40 -9.51 -5.51
CA PRO A 188 -0.54 -10.45 -6.63
C PRO A 188 0.65 -10.43 -7.60
N LEU A 189 1.44 -9.36 -7.59
CA LEU A 189 2.64 -9.21 -8.41
C LEU A 189 3.93 -9.54 -7.64
N ALA A 190 3.87 -10.15 -6.45
CA ALA A 190 5.04 -10.37 -5.60
C ALA A 190 6.16 -11.12 -6.30
N SER A 191 5.85 -12.16 -7.10
CA SER A 191 6.80 -13.00 -7.83
C SER A 191 7.18 -12.48 -9.22
N TRP A 192 6.52 -11.43 -9.72
CA TRP A 192 6.82 -10.87 -11.03
C TRP A 192 8.18 -10.19 -11.03
N ASP A 193 8.95 -10.41 -12.10
CA ASP A 193 10.20 -9.72 -12.40
C ASP A 193 10.00 -8.52 -13.33
N ALA A 194 11.07 -7.78 -13.61
CA ALA A 194 11.03 -6.62 -14.49
C ALA A 194 10.64 -6.99 -15.92
N ALA A 195 11.07 -8.18 -16.39
CA ALA A 195 10.78 -8.66 -17.74
C ALA A 195 9.29 -9.00 -17.88
N ALA A 196 8.68 -9.65 -16.88
CA ALA A 196 7.25 -9.93 -16.85
C ALA A 196 6.41 -8.63 -16.89
N ILE A 197 6.82 -7.62 -16.11
CA ILE A 197 6.17 -6.30 -16.16
C ILE A 197 6.30 -5.67 -17.55
N ALA A 198 7.51 -5.69 -18.16
CA ALA A 198 7.73 -5.12 -19.48
C ALA A 198 6.90 -5.81 -20.56
N ARG A 199 6.84 -7.15 -20.54
CA ARG A 199 5.99 -7.95 -21.44
C ARG A 199 4.53 -7.61 -21.29
N ALA A 200 4.00 -7.52 -20.06
CA ALA A 200 2.60 -7.17 -19.82
C ALA A 200 2.22 -5.80 -20.41
N PHE A 201 3.10 -4.82 -20.36
CA PHE A 201 2.86 -3.53 -21.01
C PHE A 201 2.70 -3.64 -22.53
N VAL A 202 3.48 -4.52 -23.16
CA VAL A 202 3.43 -4.72 -24.62
C VAL A 202 2.21 -5.58 -25.01
N GLU A 203 2.06 -6.76 -24.39
CA GLU A 203 1.03 -7.74 -24.74
C GLU A 203 -0.40 -7.23 -24.48
N ARG A 204 -0.55 -6.32 -23.50
CA ARG A 204 -1.84 -5.77 -23.11
C ARG A 204 -2.06 -4.34 -23.61
N ASP A 205 -1.15 -3.84 -24.44
CA ASP A 205 -1.20 -2.46 -24.98
C ASP A 205 -1.47 -1.41 -23.88
N LEU A 206 -0.72 -1.49 -22.76
CA LEU A 206 -0.92 -0.59 -21.64
C LEU A 206 -0.17 0.73 -21.85
N PRO A 207 -0.79 1.87 -21.56
CA PRO A 207 -0.10 3.16 -21.62
C PRO A 207 0.98 3.22 -20.55
N ARG A 208 2.15 3.75 -20.92
CA ARG A 208 3.25 3.99 -19.98
C ARG A 208 3.14 5.36 -19.33
N HIS A 209 3.58 5.45 -18.07
CA HIS A 209 3.64 6.74 -17.39
C HIS A 209 4.62 7.68 -18.10
N PRO A 210 4.22 8.95 -18.43
CA PRO A 210 5.03 9.86 -19.24
C PRO A 210 6.43 10.12 -18.67
N LEU A 211 6.56 10.19 -17.35
CA LEU A 211 7.86 10.40 -16.69
C LEU A 211 8.83 9.22 -16.85
N GLY A 212 8.35 8.03 -17.22
CA GLY A 212 9.20 6.88 -17.50
C GLY A 212 10.22 7.18 -18.61
N ALA A 213 9.79 7.81 -19.70
CA ALA A 213 10.66 8.23 -20.80
C ALA A 213 11.68 9.33 -20.40
N GLN A 214 11.45 9.99 -19.27
CA GLN A 214 12.33 11.03 -18.73
C GLN A 214 13.33 10.48 -17.70
N GLY A 215 13.40 9.15 -17.51
CA GLY A 215 14.37 8.51 -16.61
C GLY A 215 13.85 8.28 -15.18
N PHE A 216 12.56 8.43 -14.93
CA PHE A 216 11.96 8.11 -13.61
C PHE A 216 11.54 6.64 -13.57
N THR A 217 12.35 5.79 -12.94
CA THR A 217 12.08 4.35 -12.81
C THR A 217 11.05 3.99 -11.76
N SER A 218 10.85 4.87 -10.77
CA SER A 218 9.84 4.70 -9.69
C SER A 218 9.24 6.07 -9.35
N ILE A 219 7.93 6.20 -9.43
CA ILE A 219 7.21 7.46 -9.32
C ILE A 219 6.34 7.50 -8.08
N GLY A 220 6.32 8.64 -7.39
CA GLY A 220 5.46 8.95 -6.25
C GLY A 220 5.28 10.45 -6.10
N CYS A 221 5.30 11.00 -4.87
CA CYS A 221 5.26 12.46 -4.69
C CYS A 221 6.46 13.13 -5.37
N GLY A 222 6.21 14.22 -6.11
CA GLY A 222 7.23 14.96 -6.84
C GLY A 222 8.46 15.31 -6.01
N PRO A 223 8.31 15.95 -4.81
CA PRO A 223 9.47 16.31 -3.99
C PRO A 223 10.31 15.13 -3.48
N CYS A 224 9.78 13.89 -3.54
CA CYS A 224 10.44 12.67 -3.07
C CYS A 224 10.83 11.72 -4.21
N THR A 225 10.81 12.21 -5.46
CA THR A 225 11.05 11.39 -6.66
C THR A 225 12.06 12.08 -7.56
N PHE A 226 13.14 11.39 -7.85
CA PHE A 226 14.24 11.84 -8.71
C PHE A 226 14.44 10.82 -9.83
N LYS A 227 15.21 11.18 -10.85
CA LYS A 227 15.63 10.22 -11.88
C LYS A 227 16.44 9.10 -11.23
N GLY A 228 16.19 7.88 -11.67
CA GLY A 228 16.85 6.69 -11.15
C GLY A 228 18.13 6.34 -11.91
N ASP A 229 18.70 5.18 -11.60
CA ASP A 229 19.88 4.59 -12.23
C ASP A 229 19.60 3.95 -13.61
N GLY A 230 18.38 4.06 -14.10
CA GLY A 230 17.93 3.46 -15.37
C GLY A 230 17.50 2.00 -15.26
N ALA A 231 17.80 1.29 -14.18
CA ALA A 231 17.36 -0.09 -14.00
C ALA A 231 15.85 -0.17 -13.84
N ALA A 232 15.20 -1.04 -14.62
CA ALA A 232 13.74 -1.22 -14.59
C ALA A 232 13.27 -1.59 -13.18
N GLY A 233 12.26 -0.88 -12.67
CA GLY A 233 11.70 -1.06 -11.35
C GLY A 233 12.61 -0.64 -10.19
N SER A 234 13.80 -0.13 -10.46
CA SER A 234 14.72 0.43 -9.46
C SER A 234 14.05 1.56 -8.68
N ARG A 235 14.32 1.61 -7.39
CA ARG A 235 13.84 2.65 -6.48
C ARG A 235 14.94 3.63 -6.07
N SER A 236 16.08 3.62 -6.76
CA SER A 236 17.23 4.46 -6.48
C SER A 236 16.89 5.96 -6.46
N GLY A 237 15.96 6.41 -7.32
CA GLY A 237 15.46 7.78 -7.35
C GLY A 237 14.46 8.14 -6.25
N ARG A 238 14.10 7.20 -5.32
CA ARG A 238 13.13 7.49 -4.26
C ARG A 238 13.83 7.95 -2.98
N TRP A 239 13.40 9.12 -2.47
CA TRP A 239 13.95 9.74 -1.25
C TRP A 239 15.48 9.88 -1.27
N ALA A 240 16.07 10.11 -2.45
CA ALA A 240 17.51 10.29 -2.59
C ALA A 240 18.03 11.31 -1.56
N GLY A 241 19.13 10.96 -0.90
CA GLY A 241 19.71 11.79 0.17
C GLY A 241 19.04 11.70 1.56
N SER A 242 17.98 10.87 1.72
CA SER A 242 17.26 10.77 2.99
C SER A 242 17.28 9.35 3.48
N GLY A 243 18.02 8.63 3.92
CA GLY A 243 18.03 7.24 4.43
C GLY A 243 16.66 6.46 4.44
N LYS A 244 15.63 7.01 3.80
CA LYS A 244 14.29 6.45 3.71
C LYS A 244 14.18 5.51 2.50
N THR A 245 13.68 4.29 2.72
CA THR A 245 13.56 3.25 1.68
C THR A 245 12.12 2.90 1.33
N GLU A 246 11.14 3.15 2.23
CA GLU A 246 9.74 2.82 2.04
C GLU A 246 8.79 3.94 2.48
N CYS A 247 7.64 4.00 1.81
CA CYS A 247 6.52 4.82 2.25
C CYS A 247 5.90 4.26 3.54
N GLY A 248 5.41 5.14 4.42
CA GLY A 248 4.83 4.76 5.70
C GLY A 248 3.67 3.76 5.62
N ILE A 249 2.93 3.72 4.49
CA ILE A 249 1.83 2.76 4.29
C ILE A 249 2.26 1.28 4.22
N HIS A 250 3.56 1.03 4.10
CA HIS A 250 4.13 -0.32 4.04
C HIS A 250 5.04 -0.64 5.24
N LYS A 251 5.19 0.29 6.17
CA LYS A 251 5.92 0.01 7.43
C LYS A 251 5.02 -0.81 8.36
N ALA A 252 5.60 -1.77 9.06
CA ALA A 252 4.92 -2.40 10.19
C ALA A 252 4.57 -1.33 11.24
N PRO A 253 3.46 -1.49 12.00
CA PRO A 253 3.14 -0.61 13.11
C PRO A 253 4.36 -0.53 14.03
N ARG A 254 4.80 0.69 14.35
CA ARG A 254 5.78 0.85 15.43
C ARG A 254 5.07 0.44 16.71
N ALA A 255 5.60 -0.57 17.40
CA ALA A 255 5.21 -0.84 18.77
C ALA A 255 5.24 0.50 19.53
N THR A 256 4.11 0.92 20.05
CA THR A 256 4.01 2.12 20.89
C THR A 256 4.97 1.94 22.06
N ARG A 257 6.13 2.63 22.02
CA ARG A 257 6.95 2.76 23.21
C ARG A 257 6.11 3.47 24.25
N THR A 258 5.53 2.74 25.15
CA THR A 258 5.03 3.28 26.41
C THR A 258 6.18 4.06 27.04
N ARG A 259 6.09 5.40 27.04
CA ARG A 259 6.96 6.21 27.88
C ARG A 259 6.63 5.82 29.32
N ARG A 260 7.63 5.27 30.01
CA ARG A 260 7.62 5.16 31.47
C ARG A 260 7.72 6.55 32.05
#